data_24224135052c0ec7658a4d6a64dc4ffc
#
_entry.id   24224135052c0ec7658a4d6a64dc4ffc
#
_cell.length_a   1.000
_cell.length_b   1.000
_cell.length_c   1.000
_cell.angle_alpha   90.00
_cell.angle_beta   90.00
_cell.angle_gamma   90.00
#
_symmetry.space_group_name_H-M   'P 1'
#
loop_
_entity.id
_entity.type
_entity.pdbx_description
1 polymer ?
#
loop_
_entity_poly.entity_id
_entity_poly.type
_entity_poly.pdbx_seq_one_letter_code
_entity_poly.pdbx_strand_id
1 'polypeptide(L)'
;DWSSDVCSSDLLFIVGDTRKVLSHCKDSGFDPLKGYSRKNRNLHDARVREDIKEIAQMDGAFVVSSDGVVERSRQIIEVLHENLQLSKGLGSRHWAAAAISQRTKAIAIVVSQSSGTVRVFQNGLLVLRIEPMDQAIKWQEFNYEPPPNEASD
;
A
#
# COMPACT_ATOMS: atom_id res chain seq x y z
N ASP A 1 -16.01 -10.32 -4.66
CA ASP A 1 -16.20 -10.41 -3.23
C ASP A 1 -14.87 -10.30 -2.50
N TRP A 2 -14.80 -9.32 -1.64
CA TRP A 2 -13.62 -9.03 -0.82
C TRP A 2 -13.14 -10.21 -0.01
N SER A 3 -14.06 -10.89 0.65
CA SER A 3 -13.76 -11.89 1.63
C SER A 3 -13.33 -13.22 1.03
N SER A 4 -13.67 -13.47 -0.22
CA SER A 4 -13.33 -14.71 -0.89
C SER A 4 -11.96 -14.67 -1.55
N ASP A 5 -11.32 -13.51 -1.58
CA ASP A 5 -10.04 -13.34 -2.23
C ASP A 5 -8.93 -13.83 -1.29
N VAL A 6 -8.28 -14.90 -1.68
CA VAL A 6 -7.21 -15.52 -0.91
C VAL A 6 -6.00 -14.58 -0.73
N CYS A 7 -5.95 -13.51 -1.55
CA CYS A 7 -4.93 -12.46 -1.44
C CYS A 7 -5.30 -11.38 -0.42
N SER A 8 -6.13 -11.71 0.55
CA SER A 8 -6.58 -10.79 1.60
C SER A 8 -5.46 -10.27 2.49
N SER A 9 -4.26 -10.79 2.33
CA SER A 9 -3.08 -10.31 3.05
C SER A 9 -2.43 -9.06 2.44
N ASP A 10 -2.92 -8.56 1.33
CA ASP A 10 -2.39 -7.34 0.72
C ASP A 10 -2.71 -6.12 1.57
N LEU A 11 -1.76 -5.21 1.67
CA LEU A 11 -1.91 -3.95 2.39
C LEU A 11 -2.38 -2.86 1.46
N LEU A 12 -3.30 -2.03 1.94
CA LEU A 12 -3.75 -0.85 1.20
C LEU A 12 -3.64 0.37 2.10
N PHE A 13 -2.84 1.34 1.67
CA PHE A 13 -2.71 2.65 2.30
C PHE A 13 -3.25 3.72 1.38
N ILE A 14 -4.08 4.61 1.92
CA ILE A 14 -4.63 5.74 1.16
C ILE A 14 -4.12 7.00 1.84
N VAL A 15 -3.29 7.77 1.13
CA VAL A 15 -2.56 8.89 1.71
C VAL A 15 -3.04 10.21 1.12
N GLY A 16 -3.36 11.13 2.00
CA GLY A 16 -3.83 12.46 1.64
C GLY A 16 -5.34 12.54 1.45
N ASP A 17 -5.84 13.75 1.29
CA ASP A 17 -7.26 14.05 1.06
C ASP A 17 -8.19 13.29 2.01
N THR A 18 -7.79 13.19 3.28
CA THR A 18 -8.39 12.28 4.25
C THR A 18 -9.89 12.49 4.45
N ARG A 19 -10.33 13.75 4.46
CA ARG A 19 -11.77 14.05 4.63
C ARG A 19 -12.59 13.44 3.50
N LYS A 20 -12.17 13.64 2.26
CA LYS A 20 -12.89 13.12 1.11
C LYS A 20 -12.77 11.60 1.01
N VAL A 21 -11.59 11.06 1.32
CA VAL A 21 -11.39 9.62 1.38
C VAL A 21 -12.34 8.98 2.39
N LEU A 22 -12.41 9.53 3.59
CA LEU A 22 -13.27 8.98 4.65
C LEU A 22 -14.75 9.04 4.30
N SER A 23 -15.16 9.99 3.46
CA SER A 23 -16.55 10.04 2.99
C SER A 23 -16.92 8.86 2.10
N HIS A 24 -15.93 8.16 1.54
CA HIS A 24 -16.11 6.96 0.71
C HIS A 24 -15.78 5.67 1.46
N CYS A 25 -15.58 5.74 2.76
CA CYS A 25 -15.17 4.61 3.57
C CYS A 25 -16.19 4.30 4.65
N LYS A 26 -16.18 3.05 5.11
CA LYS A 26 -16.90 2.64 6.31
C LYS A 26 -16.01 1.75 7.17
N ASP A 27 -16.33 1.67 8.46
CA ASP A 27 -15.60 0.82 9.38
C ASP A 27 -15.89 -0.66 9.12
N SER A 28 -14.85 -1.48 9.21
CA SER A 28 -14.96 -2.93 9.16
C SER A 28 -14.92 -3.50 10.59
N GLY A 29 -15.90 -3.16 11.39
CA GLY A 29 -15.94 -3.51 12.78
C GLY A 29 -15.28 -2.44 13.66
N PHE A 30 -14.29 -2.81 14.47
CA PHE A 30 -13.58 -1.84 15.31
C PHE A 30 -12.29 -1.38 14.68
N ASP A 31 -11.84 -0.19 15.07
CA ASP A 31 -10.57 0.36 14.66
C ASP A 31 -9.58 0.24 15.82
N PRO A 32 -8.55 -0.61 15.71
CA PRO A 32 -7.58 -0.82 16.79
C PRO A 32 -6.81 0.43 17.23
N LEU A 33 -6.71 1.42 16.35
CA LEU A 33 -5.98 2.66 16.62
C LEU A 33 -6.88 3.78 17.15
N LYS A 34 -8.18 3.51 17.25
CA LYS A 34 -9.14 4.52 17.71
C LYS A 34 -8.83 4.93 19.15
N GLY A 35 -8.72 6.23 19.35
CA GLY A 35 -8.43 6.79 20.68
C GLY A 35 -6.97 6.97 20.98
N TYR A 36 -6.08 6.47 20.15
CA TYR A 36 -4.64 6.71 20.30
C TYR A 36 -4.32 8.16 19.92
N SER A 37 -3.32 8.73 20.60
CA SER A 37 -2.83 10.06 20.24
C SER A 37 -2.20 10.05 18.84
N ARG A 38 -2.13 11.23 18.20
CA ARG A 38 -1.51 11.34 16.87
C ARG A 38 -0.07 10.83 16.87
N LYS A 39 0.67 11.05 17.95
CA LYS A 39 2.04 10.54 18.11
C LYS A 39 2.10 9.02 18.00
N ASN A 40 1.12 8.34 18.60
CA ASN A 40 1.07 6.88 18.60
C ASN A 40 0.41 6.29 17.37
N ARG A 41 0.11 7.12 16.36
CA ARG A 41 -0.41 6.73 15.06
C ARG A 41 0.47 7.22 13.92
N ASN A 42 1.66 7.72 14.22
CA ASN A 42 2.56 8.28 13.24
C ASN A 42 3.46 7.19 12.65
N LEU A 43 3.40 7.03 11.33
CA LEU A 43 4.16 6.01 10.60
C LEU A 43 5.67 6.26 10.60
N HIS A 44 6.13 7.44 11.00
CA HIS A 44 7.56 7.69 11.18
C HIS A 44 8.14 6.99 12.40
N ASP A 45 7.29 6.58 13.35
CA ASP A 45 7.70 5.82 14.52
C ASP A 45 7.74 4.32 14.18
N ALA A 46 8.90 3.69 14.43
CA ALA A 46 9.08 2.27 14.16
C ALA A 46 8.12 1.38 14.96
N ARG A 47 7.76 1.77 16.18
CA ARG A 47 6.83 1.02 17.02
C ARG A 47 5.42 1.02 16.39
N VAL A 48 5.01 2.15 15.85
CA VAL A 48 3.72 2.26 15.16
C VAL A 48 3.72 1.36 13.92
N ARG A 49 4.82 1.31 13.17
CA ARG A 49 4.91 0.43 12.01
C ARG A 49 4.79 -1.05 12.37
N GLU A 50 5.30 -1.46 13.53
CA GLU A 50 5.11 -2.83 14.01
C GLU A 50 3.64 -3.11 14.34
N ASP A 51 2.95 -2.17 14.99
CA ASP A 51 1.51 -2.29 15.26
C ASP A 51 0.72 -2.40 13.96
N ILE A 52 1.09 -1.61 12.94
CA ILE A 52 0.44 -1.63 11.64
C ILE A 52 0.57 -3.01 10.97
N LYS A 53 1.71 -3.66 11.09
CA LYS A 53 1.89 -5.01 10.54
C LYS A 53 0.89 -6.01 11.11
N GLU A 54 0.56 -5.90 12.38
CA GLU A 54 -0.42 -6.77 13.01
C GLU A 54 -1.84 -6.44 12.58
N ILE A 55 -2.17 -5.15 12.54
CA ILE A 55 -3.48 -4.69 12.10
C ILE A 55 -3.70 -5.03 10.62
N ALA A 56 -2.64 -5.05 9.83
CA ALA A 56 -2.69 -5.34 8.40
C ALA A 56 -3.16 -6.76 8.08
N GLN A 57 -3.12 -7.68 9.05
CA GLN A 57 -3.66 -9.01 8.87
C GLN A 57 -5.19 -9.05 8.94
N MET A 58 -5.79 -7.96 9.38
CA MET A 58 -7.24 -7.80 9.40
C MET A 58 -7.69 -7.16 8.08
N ASP A 59 -8.98 -7.30 7.77
CA ASP A 59 -9.56 -6.67 6.59
C ASP A 59 -9.59 -5.17 6.70
N GLY A 60 -9.42 -4.49 5.58
CA GLY A 60 -9.59 -3.06 5.47
C GLY A 60 -8.32 -2.32 5.09
N ALA A 61 -8.50 -1.05 4.78
CA ALA A 61 -7.44 -0.16 4.37
C ALA A 61 -7.06 0.79 5.50
N PHE A 62 -5.85 1.35 5.40
CA PHE A 62 -5.39 2.41 6.28
C PHE A 62 -5.56 3.75 5.57
N VAL A 63 -6.21 4.69 6.23
CA VAL A 63 -6.32 6.06 5.75
C VAL A 63 -5.31 6.90 6.51
N VAL A 64 -4.38 7.50 5.77
CA VAL A 64 -3.21 8.19 6.31
C VAL A 64 -3.24 9.64 5.85
N SER A 65 -2.96 10.56 6.77
CA SER A 65 -2.83 11.96 6.42
C SER A 65 -1.51 12.24 5.68
N SER A 66 -1.42 13.38 5.05
CA SER A 66 -0.23 13.76 4.29
C SER A 66 1.03 13.87 5.15
N ASP A 67 0.89 14.04 6.45
CA ASP A 67 2.01 14.09 7.40
C ASP A 67 2.37 12.72 8.00
N GLY A 68 1.73 11.65 7.53
CA GLY A 68 2.09 10.29 7.91
C GLY A 68 1.38 9.75 9.15
N VAL A 69 0.29 10.39 9.58
CA VAL A 69 -0.51 9.92 10.72
C VAL A 69 -1.67 9.07 10.23
N VAL A 70 -1.83 7.88 10.80
CA VAL A 70 -2.95 7.01 10.47
C VAL A 70 -4.22 7.58 11.09
N GLU A 71 -5.12 8.09 10.26
CA GLU A 71 -6.39 8.67 10.71
C GLU A 71 -7.41 7.58 11.05
N ARG A 72 -7.47 6.54 10.24
CA ARG A 72 -8.35 5.39 10.44
C ARG A 72 -7.68 4.12 9.96
N SER A 73 -7.95 3.02 10.62
CA SER A 73 -7.56 1.69 10.14
C SER A 73 -8.81 0.84 9.88
N ARG A 74 -8.63 -0.28 9.19
CA ARG A 74 -9.68 -1.24 8.87
C ARG A 74 -10.87 -0.60 8.14
N GLN A 75 -10.57 0.25 7.19
CA GLN A 75 -11.62 0.93 6.41
C GLN A 75 -11.96 0.13 5.15
N ILE A 76 -13.24 -0.02 4.89
CA ILE A 76 -13.75 -0.60 3.65
C ILE A 76 -14.07 0.54 2.69
N ILE A 77 -13.56 0.44 1.50
CA ILE A 77 -13.71 1.48 0.48
C ILE A 77 -14.95 1.17 -0.35
N GLU A 78 -15.88 2.12 -0.37
CA GLU A 78 -17.12 2.03 -1.12
C GLU A 78 -17.11 3.04 -2.27
N VAL A 79 -16.46 2.68 -3.37
CA VAL A 79 -16.37 3.52 -4.57
C VAL A 79 -16.66 2.66 -5.80
N LEU A 80 -17.46 3.20 -6.69
CA LEU A 80 -17.74 2.54 -7.96
C LEU A 80 -16.55 2.63 -8.90
N HIS A 81 -16.29 1.54 -9.59
CA HIS A 81 -15.23 1.50 -10.61
C HIS A 81 -15.81 1.94 -11.95
N GLU A 82 -15.58 3.16 -12.32
CA GLU A 82 -15.99 3.66 -13.62
C GLU A 82 -14.77 3.96 -14.46
N ASN A 83 -14.71 3.37 -15.66
CA ASN A 83 -13.67 3.66 -16.64
C ASN A 83 -12.23 3.40 -16.17
N LEU A 84 -12.05 2.46 -15.25
CA LEU A 84 -10.72 2.05 -14.80
C LEU A 84 -10.14 0.99 -15.72
N GLN A 85 -8.91 1.19 -16.13
CA GLN A 85 -8.16 0.22 -16.91
C GLN A 85 -7.00 -0.31 -16.07
N LEU A 86 -7.17 -1.52 -15.57
CA LEU A 86 -6.13 -2.21 -14.81
C LEU A 86 -5.72 -3.48 -15.53
N SER A 87 -4.47 -3.87 -15.33
CA SER A 87 -3.96 -5.13 -15.84
C SER A 87 -4.76 -6.30 -15.30
N LYS A 88 -4.95 -7.31 -16.15
CA LYS A 88 -5.61 -8.54 -15.73
C LYS A 88 -4.81 -9.23 -14.62
N GLY A 89 -5.51 -9.83 -13.68
CA GLY A 89 -4.90 -10.56 -12.56
C GLY A 89 -4.68 -9.73 -11.31
N LEU A 90 -5.00 -8.44 -11.30
CA LEU A 90 -4.97 -7.64 -10.09
C LEU A 90 -6.23 -7.88 -9.26
N GLY A 91 -6.06 -7.99 -7.94
CA GLY A 91 -7.14 -8.28 -7.01
C GLY A 91 -8.00 -7.08 -6.67
N SER A 92 -9.00 -7.33 -5.83
CA SER A 92 -9.98 -6.33 -5.42
C SER A 92 -9.37 -5.10 -4.76
N ARG A 93 -8.26 -5.26 -4.02
CA ARG A 93 -7.58 -4.13 -3.38
C ARG A 93 -6.95 -3.19 -4.39
N HIS A 94 -6.44 -3.72 -5.48
CA HIS A 94 -5.90 -2.89 -6.55
C HIS A 94 -7.00 -2.07 -7.22
N TRP A 95 -8.18 -2.68 -7.45
CA TRP A 95 -9.33 -1.97 -7.97
C TRP A 95 -9.81 -0.89 -7.01
N ALA A 96 -9.89 -1.20 -5.72
CA ALA A 96 -10.26 -0.22 -4.70
C ALA A 96 -9.27 0.95 -4.66
N ALA A 97 -7.97 0.66 -4.73
CA ALA A 97 -6.92 1.66 -4.74
C ALA A 97 -7.05 2.60 -5.94
N ALA A 98 -7.21 2.03 -7.13
CA ALA A 98 -7.40 2.84 -8.34
C ALA A 98 -8.68 3.68 -8.26
N ALA A 99 -9.78 3.09 -7.82
CA ALA A 99 -11.06 3.78 -7.72
C ALA A 99 -11.01 4.97 -6.74
N ILE A 100 -10.46 4.77 -5.54
CA ILE A 100 -10.37 5.85 -4.56
C ILE A 100 -9.41 6.95 -5.01
N SER A 101 -8.32 6.60 -5.68
CA SER A 101 -7.39 7.58 -6.21
C SER A 101 -7.98 8.39 -7.35
N GLN A 102 -8.93 7.82 -8.08
CA GLN A 102 -9.66 8.55 -9.14
C GLN A 102 -10.67 9.53 -8.57
N ARG A 103 -11.36 9.15 -7.49
CA ARG A 103 -12.43 9.93 -6.89
C ARG A 103 -11.93 11.02 -5.95
N THR A 104 -10.70 10.94 -5.49
CA THR A 104 -10.11 11.87 -4.53
C THR A 104 -8.76 12.34 -5.05
N LYS A 105 -8.14 13.25 -4.32
CA LYS A 105 -6.76 13.67 -4.60
C LYS A 105 -5.75 12.79 -3.88
N ALA A 106 -6.21 11.75 -3.19
CA ALA A 106 -5.35 10.85 -2.46
C ALA A 106 -4.52 9.96 -3.38
N ILE A 107 -3.39 9.50 -2.86
CA ILE A 107 -2.56 8.49 -3.48
C ILE A 107 -2.85 7.17 -2.77
N ALA A 108 -3.06 6.12 -3.52
CA ALA A 108 -3.31 4.79 -2.96
C ALA A 108 -2.11 3.88 -3.20
N ILE A 109 -1.67 3.20 -2.15
CA ILE A 109 -0.49 2.33 -2.18
C ILE A 109 -0.92 0.93 -1.80
N VAL A 110 -0.68 -0.03 -2.69
CA VAL A 110 -0.96 -1.45 -2.44
C VAL A 110 0.34 -2.20 -2.33
N VAL A 111 0.51 -2.92 -1.22
CA VAL A 111 1.67 -3.77 -0.99
C VAL A 111 1.21 -5.22 -1.04
N SER A 112 1.73 -5.98 -1.99
CA SER A 112 1.45 -7.40 -2.10
C SER A 112 2.26 -8.17 -1.07
N GLN A 113 1.58 -8.88 -0.19
CA GLN A 113 2.25 -9.71 0.83
C GLN A 113 2.97 -10.90 0.23
N SER A 114 2.44 -11.47 -0.85
CA SER A 114 3.02 -12.67 -1.46
C SER A 114 4.29 -12.37 -2.26
N SER A 115 4.32 -11.24 -2.98
CA SER A 115 5.44 -10.89 -3.86
C SER A 115 6.30 -9.74 -3.31
N GLY A 116 5.79 -8.97 -2.35
CA GLY A 116 6.45 -7.76 -1.88
C GLY A 116 6.36 -6.58 -2.83
N THR A 117 5.67 -6.73 -3.95
CA THR A 117 5.54 -5.66 -4.93
C THR A 117 4.69 -4.52 -4.37
N VAL A 118 5.18 -3.30 -4.52
CA VAL A 118 4.47 -2.08 -4.14
C VAL A 118 3.96 -1.39 -5.39
N ARG A 119 2.66 -1.09 -5.42
CA ARG A 119 2.03 -0.36 -6.53
C ARG A 119 1.40 0.92 -6.00
N VAL A 120 1.63 2.01 -6.71
CA VAL A 120 1.11 3.33 -6.34
C VAL A 120 0.13 3.79 -7.41
N PHE A 121 -1.06 4.19 -6.98
CA PHE A 121 -2.12 4.67 -7.86
C PHE A 121 -2.39 6.15 -7.60
N GLN A 122 -2.56 6.88 -8.67
CA GLN A 122 -2.93 8.30 -8.63
C GLN A 122 -3.85 8.59 -9.82
N ASN A 123 -4.94 9.30 -9.57
CA ASN A 123 -5.95 9.61 -10.61
C ASN A 123 -6.48 8.36 -11.34
N GLY A 124 -6.57 7.25 -10.65
CA GLY A 124 -7.05 5.99 -11.21
C GLY A 124 -6.01 5.24 -12.04
N LEU A 125 -4.78 5.73 -12.09
CA LEU A 125 -3.71 5.15 -12.89
C LEU A 125 -2.60 4.59 -12.02
N LEU A 126 -2.02 3.48 -12.45
CA LEU A 126 -0.80 2.94 -11.83
C LEU A 126 0.38 3.83 -12.26
N VAL A 127 0.93 4.59 -11.31
CA VAL A 127 2.00 5.56 -11.60
C VAL A 127 3.38 5.07 -11.18
N LEU A 128 3.44 4.08 -10.29
CA LEU A 128 4.71 3.55 -9.81
C LEU A 128 4.54 2.10 -9.41
N ARG A 129 5.52 1.28 -9.78
CA ARG A 129 5.60 -0.11 -9.38
C ARG A 129 7.01 -0.38 -8.88
N ILE A 130 7.12 -0.86 -7.65
CA ILE A 130 8.41 -1.18 -7.04
C ILE A 130 8.45 -2.68 -6.77
N GLU A 131 9.40 -3.36 -7.39
CA GLU A 131 9.63 -4.78 -7.15
C GLU A 131 10.58 -4.97 -5.96
N PRO A 132 10.44 -6.07 -5.21
CA PRO A 132 11.39 -6.37 -4.14
C PRO A 132 12.78 -6.64 -4.72
N MET A 133 13.79 -6.23 -3.94
CA MET A 133 15.19 -6.27 -4.37
C MET A 133 15.85 -7.63 -4.10
N ASP A 134 15.18 -8.72 -4.43
CA ASP A 134 15.75 -10.06 -4.29
C ASP A 134 17.01 -10.26 -5.13
N GLN A 135 17.18 -9.43 -6.14
CA GLN A 135 18.33 -9.49 -7.03
C GLN A 135 19.48 -8.58 -6.62
N ALA A 136 19.33 -7.90 -5.48
CA ALA A 136 20.38 -7.00 -5.00
C ALA A 136 21.71 -7.71 -4.79
N ILE A 137 21.68 -8.96 -4.32
CA ILE A 137 22.87 -9.77 -4.12
C ILE A 137 23.56 -10.07 -5.46
N LYS A 138 22.80 -10.47 -6.46
CA LYS A 138 23.33 -10.74 -7.81
C LYS A 138 23.92 -9.48 -8.43
N TRP A 139 23.27 -8.35 -8.20
CA TRP A 139 23.76 -7.08 -8.70
C TRP A 139 25.06 -6.67 -8.03
N GLN A 140 25.21 -6.93 -6.74
CA GLN A 140 26.44 -6.70 -5.99
C GLN A 140 27.58 -7.60 -6.49
N GLU A 141 27.29 -8.87 -6.73
CA GLU A 141 28.27 -9.79 -7.31
C GLU A 141 28.78 -9.28 -8.66
N PHE A 142 27.88 -8.75 -9.45
CA PHE A 142 28.23 -8.16 -10.75
C PHE A 142 29.20 -6.98 -10.63
N ASN A 143 29.04 -6.19 -9.59
CA ASN A 143 29.89 -5.02 -9.35
C ASN A 143 31.25 -5.36 -8.76
N TYR A 144 31.40 -6.56 -8.21
CA TYR A 144 32.65 -7.00 -7.62
C TYR A 144 33.53 -7.85 -8.52
N GLU A 145 33.05 -8.23 -9.67
CA GLU A 145 33.87 -8.92 -10.65
C GLU A 145 34.86 -7.93 -11.27
N PRO A 146 36.15 -8.14 -11.07
CA PRO A 146 37.12 -7.29 -11.74
C PRO A 146 37.07 -7.51 -13.25
N PRO A 147 37.29 -6.49 -14.04
CA PRO A 147 37.34 -6.63 -15.50
C PRO A 147 38.37 -7.69 -15.91
N PRO A 148 38.02 -8.56 -16.85
CA PRO A 148 38.92 -9.66 -17.24
C PRO A 148 40.29 -9.23 -17.72
N ASN A 149 40.47 -7.98 -18.08
CA ASN A 149 41.70 -7.46 -18.65
C ASN A 149 42.73 -6.97 -17.63
N GLU A 150 42.37 -6.85 -16.37
CA GLU A 150 43.31 -6.42 -15.35
C GLU A 150 44.17 -7.57 -14.82
N ALA A 151 43.82 -8.78 -15.16
CA ALA A 151 44.56 -9.96 -14.72
C ALA A 151 45.72 -10.34 -15.65
N SER A 152 45.89 -9.64 -16.77
CA SER A 152 46.91 -9.99 -17.78
C SER A 152 48.14 -9.10 -17.72
N ASP A 153 48.20 -8.18 -16.80
CA ASP A 153 49.36 -7.33 -16.56
C ASP A 153 50.09 -7.76 -15.29
#